data_a99643f31140995793090eed40e06f72
#
_entry.id   a99643f31140995793090eed40e06f72
#
_cell.length_a   1.000
_cell.length_b   1.000
_cell.length_c   1.000
_cell.angle_alpha   90.00
_cell.angle_beta   90.00
_cell.angle_gamma   90.00
#
_symmetry.space_group_name_H-M   'P 1'
#
loop_
_entity.id
_entity.type
_entity.pdbx_description
1 polymer ?
#
loop_
_entity_poly.entity_id
_entity_poly.type
_entity_poly.pdbx_seq_one_letter_code
_entity_poly.pdbx_strand_id
1 'polypeptide(L)'
;VYADKRLVVNGQLPVHQIGETYNLESYAEDNNGNYINTDKVTVCVDKMQVADDLQLLDNEKIPNAWKTAVDANGKLVQNHLSYMKKGDGVNNLDSVIREENVDQKLLFLTVTYTNTSEEELNHMLYLGTLIALSKQDDGTYTIYMPGTESGTDYDYYISDGVAKTAEMTYCSVQDDYSNGKNHIPSLKPGESVQVNMAWIVNEKDLENLYLNLNDTGGPYEISEDMRHTGVVYVGEE
;
A
#
# COMPACT_ATOMS: atom_id res chain seq x y z
N VAL A 1 28.12 -17.86 6.68
CA VAL A 1 26.68 -18.18 6.62
C VAL A 1 25.96 -16.91 7.02
N TYR A 2 25.40 -16.17 6.08
CA TYR A 2 24.54 -15.04 6.39
C TYR A 2 23.21 -15.61 6.91
N ALA A 3 22.83 -15.24 8.11
CA ALA A 3 21.50 -15.54 8.62
C ALA A 3 20.46 -14.80 7.75
N ASP A 4 19.33 -15.44 7.48
CA ASP A 4 18.20 -14.78 6.85
C ASP A 4 17.75 -13.63 7.76
N LYS A 5 17.77 -12.40 7.22
CA LYS A 5 17.43 -11.18 7.97
C LYS A 5 15.98 -10.76 7.74
N ARG A 6 15.21 -11.50 6.94
CA ARG A 6 13.81 -11.17 6.69
C ARG A 6 13.02 -11.16 8.00
N LEU A 7 12.12 -10.20 8.12
CA LEU A 7 11.21 -10.13 9.25
C LEU A 7 10.11 -11.19 9.09
N VAL A 8 10.09 -12.15 9.99
CA VAL A 8 9.05 -13.18 10.02
C VAL A 8 7.80 -12.60 10.67
N VAL A 9 6.65 -12.79 10.01
CA VAL A 9 5.35 -12.46 10.58
C VAL A 9 4.97 -13.53 11.59
N ASN A 10 5.16 -13.23 12.87
CA ASN A 10 4.76 -14.12 13.95
C ASN A 10 3.24 -14.04 14.16
N GLY A 11 2.61 -15.20 14.35
CA GLY A 11 1.18 -15.31 14.57
C GLY A 11 0.37 -15.37 13.26
N GLN A 12 -0.94 -15.36 13.40
CA GLN A 12 -1.87 -15.49 12.28
C GLN A 12 -2.02 -14.14 11.56
N LEU A 13 -2.07 -14.18 10.23
CA LEU A 13 -2.42 -13.05 9.38
C LEU A 13 -3.50 -13.54 8.40
N PRO A 14 -4.77 -13.13 8.58
CA PRO A 14 -5.82 -13.42 7.61
C PRO A 14 -5.50 -12.75 6.27
N VAL A 15 -5.71 -13.46 5.17
CA VAL A 15 -5.51 -12.94 3.82
C VAL A 15 -6.80 -13.12 3.04
N HIS A 16 -7.38 -12.00 2.63
CA HIS A 16 -8.57 -11.91 1.81
C HIS A 16 -8.22 -11.87 0.32
N GLN A 17 -9.16 -12.29 -0.51
CA GLN A 17 -9.07 -12.18 -1.95
C GLN A 17 -9.89 -10.97 -2.45
N ILE A 18 -9.60 -10.53 -3.67
CA ILE A 18 -10.41 -9.53 -4.35
C ILE A 18 -11.86 -10.04 -4.48
N GLY A 19 -12.83 -9.19 -4.15
CA GLY A 19 -14.25 -9.53 -4.09
C GLY A 19 -14.74 -10.06 -2.74
N GLU A 20 -13.86 -10.32 -1.78
CA GLU A 20 -14.25 -10.69 -0.42
C GLU A 20 -14.57 -9.46 0.43
N THR A 21 -15.67 -9.54 1.17
CA THR A 21 -16.08 -8.49 2.13
C THR A 21 -15.71 -8.92 3.54
N TYR A 22 -15.08 -8.02 4.28
CA TYR A 22 -14.70 -8.27 5.67
C TYR A 22 -14.90 -7.03 6.54
N ASN A 23 -14.91 -7.21 7.86
CA ASN A 23 -15.00 -6.11 8.80
C ASN A 23 -13.64 -5.41 8.92
N LEU A 24 -13.70 -4.08 8.96
CA LEU A 24 -12.55 -3.22 9.15
C LEU A 24 -12.71 -2.46 10.45
N GLU A 25 -11.63 -2.30 11.21
CA GLU A 25 -11.55 -1.30 12.27
C GLU A 25 -11.15 0.04 11.64
N SER A 26 -11.90 1.10 11.92
CA SER A 26 -11.68 2.42 11.35
C SER A 26 -12.05 3.53 12.34
N TYR A 27 -11.50 4.70 12.11
CA TYR A 27 -11.81 5.90 12.87
C TYR A 27 -12.78 6.79 12.10
N ALA A 28 -13.80 7.28 12.81
CA ALA A 28 -14.79 8.21 12.30
C ALA A 28 -15.21 9.18 13.41
N GLU A 29 -16.01 10.17 13.07
CA GLU A 29 -16.66 11.02 14.05
C GLU A 29 -18.14 10.64 14.22
N ASP A 30 -18.65 10.74 15.45
CA ASP A 30 -20.08 10.67 15.72
C ASP A 30 -20.77 12.00 15.34
N ASN A 31 -22.10 12.05 15.50
CA ASN A 31 -22.89 13.25 15.21
C ASN A 31 -22.60 14.46 16.12
N ASN A 32 -21.79 14.28 17.18
CA ASN A 32 -21.37 15.32 18.09
C ASN A 32 -19.93 15.78 17.81
N GLY A 33 -19.26 15.19 16.81
CA GLY A 33 -17.88 15.46 16.47
C GLY A 33 -16.85 14.79 17.40
N ASN A 34 -17.25 13.75 18.14
CA ASN A 34 -16.30 12.98 18.93
C ASN A 34 -15.67 11.89 18.05
N TYR A 35 -14.38 11.72 18.21
CA TYR A 35 -13.63 10.69 17.53
C TYR A 35 -13.98 9.31 18.11
N ILE A 36 -14.36 8.38 17.27
CA ILE A 36 -14.73 7.02 17.65
C ILE A 36 -13.95 6.00 16.81
N ASN A 37 -13.57 4.90 17.44
CA ASN A 37 -13.13 3.70 16.72
C ASN A 37 -14.37 2.84 16.45
N THR A 38 -14.55 2.38 15.23
CA THR A 38 -15.72 1.59 14.84
C THR A 38 -15.33 0.31 14.13
N ASP A 39 -15.87 -0.81 14.61
CA ASP A 39 -15.86 -2.12 13.98
C ASP A 39 -17.09 -2.34 13.06
N LYS A 40 -17.84 -1.28 12.78
CA LYS A 40 -19.09 -1.28 12.03
C LYS A 40 -18.91 -0.80 10.59
N VAL A 41 -17.73 -0.95 10.05
CA VAL A 41 -17.42 -0.71 8.64
C VAL A 41 -17.00 -2.02 8.01
N THR A 42 -17.66 -2.40 6.92
CA THR A 42 -17.18 -3.47 6.07
C THR A 42 -16.49 -2.91 4.85
N VAL A 43 -15.52 -3.64 4.34
CA VAL A 43 -14.74 -3.25 3.17
C VAL A 43 -14.63 -4.40 2.18
N CYS A 44 -14.62 -4.06 0.90
CA CYS A 44 -14.36 -4.99 -0.20
C CYS A 44 -13.44 -4.33 -1.22
N VAL A 45 -12.35 -4.98 -1.58
CA VAL A 45 -11.59 -4.61 -2.78
C VAL A 45 -12.30 -5.23 -3.97
N ASP A 46 -13.08 -4.42 -4.70
CA ASP A 46 -13.93 -4.92 -5.78
C ASP A 46 -13.15 -5.28 -7.03
N LYS A 47 -12.09 -4.52 -7.29
CA LYS A 47 -11.34 -4.63 -8.53
C LYS A 47 -9.90 -4.17 -8.36
N MET A 48 -9.01 -4.88 -9.06
CA MET A 48 -7.62 -4.50 -9.28
C MET A 48 -7.36 -4.34 -10.78
N GLN A 49 -6.58 -3.35 -11.13
CA GLN A 49 -6.07 -3.13 -12.48
C GLN A 49 -4.60 -2.70 -12.42
N VAL A 50 -3.81 -3.25 -13.33
CA VAL A 50 -2.42 -2.85 -13.54
C VAL A 50 -2.32 -2.20 -14.91
N ALA A 51 -1.61 -1.07 -15.01
CA ALA A 51 -1.47 -0.32 -16.24
C ALA A 51 -0.05 0.23 -16.42
N ASP A 52 0.32 0.47 -17.68
CA ASP A 52 1.60 1.09 -18.06
C ASP A 52 1.53 2.63 -18.07
N ASP A 53 0.37 3.20 -17.83
CA ASP A 53 0.09 4.63 -17.92
C ASP A 53 -0.84 5.12 -16.80
N LEU A 54 -1.21 6.39 -16.83
CA LEU A 54 -2.03 7.02 -15.81
C LEU A 54 -3.50 7.24 -16.25
N GLN A 55 -3.96 6.62 -17.34
CA GLN A 55 -5.29 6.88 -17.92
C GLN A 55 -6.46 6.44 -17.03
N LEU A 56 -6.25 5.56 -16.07
CA LEU A 56 -7.25 5.13 -15.09
C LEU A 56 -7.56 6.22 -14.03
N LEU A 57 -6.72 7.25 -13.93
CA LEU A 57 -6.79 8.25 -12.88
C LEU A 57 -7.56 9.51 -13.32
N ASP A 58 -8.18 10.18 -12.37
CA ASP A 58 -8.69 11.53 -12.55
C ASP A 58 -7.52 12.52 -12.66
N ASN A 59 -7.38 13.16 -13.81
CA ASN A 59 -6.26 14.05 -14.13
C ASN A 59 -6.06 15.18 -13.11
N GLU A 60 -7.14 15.66 -12.47
CA GLU A 60 -7.06 16.75 -11.50
C GLU A 60 -6.43 16.29 -10.17
N LYS A 61 -6.50 14.99 -9.89
CA LYS A 61 -6.01 14.38 -8.64
C LYS A 61 -4.67 13.67 -8.78
N ILE A 62 -4.13 13.57 -9.99
CA ILE A 62 -2.83 12.93 -10.21
C ILE A 62 -1.72 13.72 -9.47
N PRO A 63 -0.93 13.05 -8.61
CA PRO A 63 0.21 13.67 -7.94
C PRO A 63 1.19 14.29 -8.96
N ASN A 64 1.70 15.47 -8.67
CA ASN A 64 2.60 16.17 -9.59
C ASN A 64 3.86 15.37 -9.94
N ALA A 65 4.40 14.61 -8.98
CA ALA A 65 5.55 13.75 -9.24
C ALA A 65 5.25 12.67 -10.29
N TRP A 66 4.00 12.14 -10.32
CA TRP A 66 3.61 11.13 -11.30
C TRP A 66 3.46 11.70 -12.70
N LYS A 67 3.03 12.97 -12.83
CA LYS A 67 2.93 13.65 -14.14
C LYS A 67 4.27 13.79 -14.85
N THR A 68 5.39 13.76 -14.10
CA THR A 68 6.74 13.83 -14.64
C THR A 68 7.39 12.45 -14.83
N ALA A 69 6.72 11.39 -14.39
CA ALA A 69 7.19 10.02 -14.48
C ALA A 69 6.67 9.26 -15.72
N VAL A 70 6.10 9.98 -16.69
CA VAL A 70 5.63 9.43 -17.96
C VAL A 70 6.45 9.97 -19.14
N ASP A 71 6.59 9.15 -20.17
CA ASP A 71 7.22 9.53 -21.43
C ASP A 71 6.29 10.38 -22.34
N ALA A 72 6.77 10.74 -23.53
CA ALA A 72 6.00 11.52 -24.50
C ALA A 72 4.72 10.80 -25.03
N ASN A 73 4.61 9.49 -24.81
CA ASN A 73 3.44 8.69 -25.17
C ASN A 73 2.50 8.47 -23.99
N GLY A 74 2.82 9.04 -22.81
CA GLY A 74 2.04 8.90 -21.58
C GLY A 74 2.31 7.60 -20.80
N LYS A 75 3.30 6.81 -21.19
CA LYS A 75 3.69 5.59 -20.48
C LYS A 75 4.64 5.90 -19.32
N LEU A 76 4.50 5.16 -18.24
CA LEU A 76 5.44 5.23 -17.12
C LEU A 76 6.85 4.91 -17.59
N VAL A 77 7.81 5.76 -17.22
CA VAL A 77 9.22 5.52 -17.52
C VAL A 77 9.80 4.46 -16.60
N GLN A 78 10.90 3.84 -17.00
CA GLN A 78 11.60 2.90 -16.13
C GLN A 78 12.15 3.58 -14.89
N ASN A 79 12.21 2.84 -13.81
CA ASN A 79 12.86 3.22 -12.56
C ASN A 79 14.29 2.70 -12.57
N HIS A 80 15.26 3.57 -12.32
CA HIS A 80 16.65 3.17 -12.15
C HIS A 80 16.95 2.88 -10.69
N LEU A 81 17.41 1.66 -10.41
CA LEU A 81 17.79 1.20 -9.09
C LEU A 81 19.31 1.05 -8.98
N SER A 82 19.91 1.73 -8.00
CA SER A 82 21.32 1.58 -7.64
C SER A 82 21.44 0.80 -6.34
N TYR A 83 21.98 -0.40 -6.40
CA TYR A 83 22.17 -1.27 -5.24
C TYR A 83 23.46 -0.91 -4.53
N MET A 84 23.35 -0.64 -3.24
CA MET A 84 24.39 -0.04 -2.43
C MET A 84 24.99 -1.01 -1.43
N LYS A 85 26.30 -0.95 -1.27
CA LYS A 85 27.03 -1.55 -0.17
C LYS A 85 27.44 -0.48 0.81
N LYS A 86 27.08 -0.63 2.08
CA LYS A 86 27.48 0.31 3.13
C LYS A 86 28.98 0.28 3.35
N GLY A 87 29.55 1.46 3.45
CA GLY A 87 30.88 1.66 3.97
C GLY A 87 30.93 1.53 5.49
N ASP A 88 32.12 1.67 6.05
CA ASP A 88 32.34 1.65 7.51
C ASP A 88 32.08 3.03 8.17
N GLY A 89 31.78 4.04 7.37
CA GLY A 89 31.55 5.41 7.82
C GLY A 89 32.82 6.18 8.28
N VAL A 90 33.98 5.55 8.22
CA VAL A 90 35.26 6.13 8.64
C VAL A 90 36.28 6.17 7.49
N ASN A 91 36.56 5.02 6.90
CA ASN A 91 37.57 4.86 5.84
C ASN A 91 36.94 4.63 4.46
N ASN A 92 35.73 4.06 4.43
CA ASN A 92 35.03 3.72 3.20
C ASN A 92 33.64 4.38 3.18
N LEU A 93 33.29 4.96 2.03
CA LEU A 93 31.96 5.45 1.73
C LEU A 93 31.08 4.32 1.19
N ASP A 94 29.77 4.53 1.23
CA ASP A 94 28.82 3.68 0.55
C ASP A 94 29.15 3.65 -0.95
N SER A 95 29.00 2.50 -1.56
CA SER A 95 29.37 2.29 -2.96
C SER A 95 28.26 1.57 -3.71
N VAL A 96 28.06 1.96 -4.98
CA VAL A 96 27.20 1.23 -5.92
C VAL A 96 27.91 -0.05 -6.33
N ILE A 97 27.24 -1.19 -6.15
CA ILE A 97 27.76 -2.50 -6.55
C ILE A 97 27.02 -3.09 -7.75
N ARG A 98 25.79 -2.63 -8.02
CA ARG A 98 24.96 -3.07 -9.14
C ARG A 98 23.94 -1.98 -9.48
N GLU A 99 23.57 -1.91 -10.73
CA GLU A 99 22.48 -1.04 -11.23
C GLU A 99 21.50 -1.88 -12.06
N GLU A 100 20.24 -1.46 -12.04
CA GLU A 100 19.15 -2.14 -12.75
C GLU A 100 18.09 -1.13 -13.18
N ASN A 101 17.57 -1.27 -14.40
CA ASN A 101 16.37 -0.57 -14.83
C ASN A 101 15.18 -1.52 -14.72
N VAL A 102 14.13 -1.10 -14.02
CA VAL A 102 12.90 -1.88 -13.83
C VAL A 102 11.70 -1.11 -14.36
N ASP A 103 10.76 -1.82 -14.95
CA ASP A 103 9.51 -1.21 -15.39
C ASP A 103 8.66 -0.81 -14.19
N GLN A 104 7.99 0.35 -14.31
CA GLN A 104 7.02 0.84 -13.33
C GLN A 104 5.61 0.55 -13.83
N LYS A 105 4.72 0.20 -12.92
CA LYS A 105 3.30 -0.05 -13.18
C LYS A 105 2.43 0.77 -12.24
N LEU A 106 1.30 1.22 -12.78
CA LEU A 106 0.21 1.74 -11.97
C LEU A 106 -0.58 0.55 -11.41
N LEU A 107 -0.63 0.41 -10.10
CA LEU A 107 -1.57 -0.46 -9.40
C LEU A 107 -2.78 0.39 -8.99
N PHE A 108 -3.94 0.10 -9.57
CA PHE A 108 -5.19 0.83 -9.34
C PHE A 108 -6.22 -0.10 -8.72
N LEU A 109 -6.73 0.28 -7.56
CA LEU A 109 -7.70 -0.49 -6.79
C LEU A 109 -9.01 0.29 -6.63
N THR A 110 -10.13 -0.42 -6.78
CA THR A 110 -11.47 0.07 -6.46
C THR A 110 -11.93 -0.63 -5.19
N VAL A 111 -12.28 0.15 -4.16
CA VAL A 111 -12.60 -0.34 -2.83
C VAL A 111 -13.94 0.23 -2.39
N THR A 112 -14.86 -0.63 -1.94
CA THR A 112 -16.15 -0.25 -1.39
C THR A 112 -16.11 -0.32 0.14
N TYR A 113 -16.48 0.79 0.78
CA TYR A 113 -16.70 0.89 2.22
C TYR A 113 -18.22 0.96 2.49
N THR A 114 -18.70 0.21 3.47
CA THR A 114 -20.12 0.18 3.85
C THR A 114 -20.27 0.38 5.35
N ASN A 115 -21.09 1.36 5.74
CA ASN A 115 -21.46 1.56 7.13
C ASN A 115 -22.54 0.53 7.53
N THR A 116 -22.18 -0.38 8.41
CA THR A 116 -23.09 -1.40 8.96
C THR A 116 -23.63 -1.04 10.35
N SER A 117 -23.29 0.16 10.86
CA SER A 117 -23.83 0.66 12.12
C SER A 117 -25.25 1.23 11.96
N GLU A 118 -25.87 1.57 13.10
CA GLU A 118 -27.17 2.27 13.14
C GLU A 118 -27.01 3.80 13.13
N GLU A 119 -25.78 4.31 13.14
CA GLU A 119 -25.46 5.74 13.21
C GLU A 119 -24.73 6.19 11.95
N GLU A 120 -24.89 7.49 11.63
CA GLU A 120 -24.12 8.12 10.56
C GLU A 120 -22.67 8.32 11.01
N LEU A 121 -21.72 7.89 10.17
CA LEU A 121 -20.30 8.08 10.37
C LEU A 121 -19.85 9.28 9.55
N ASN A 122 -19.13 10.21 10.17
CA ASN A 122 -18.64 11.42 9.52
C ASN A 122 -17.12 11.42 9.49
N HIS A 123 -16.57 12.01 8.43
CA HIS A 123 -15.13 12.20 8.25
C HIS A 123 -14.31 10.92 8.51
N MET A 124 -14.83 9.79 8.04
CA MET A 124 -14.15 8.51 8.19
C MET A 124 -12.83 8.52 7.42
N LEU A 125 -11.74 8.36 8.16
CA LEU A 125 -10.42 8.19 7.57
C LEU A 125 -10.38 6.88 6.79
N TYR A 126 -9.86 6.89 5.56
CA TYR A 126 -9.53 5.68 4.83
C TYR A 126 -8.09 5.71 4.35
N LEU A 127 -7.40 4.60 4.52
CA LEU A 127 -6.02 4.42 4.16
C LEU A 127 -5.85 3.17 3.33
N GLY A 128 -4.79 3.12 2.56
CA GLY A 128 -4.30 1.93 1.92
C GLY A 128 -2.78 1.94 2.01
N THR A 129 -2.21 0.89 2.57
CA THR A 129 -0.77 0.71 2.65
C THR A 129 -0.39 -0.61 1.99
N LEU A 130 0.48 -0.55 0.99
CA LEU A 130 1.03 -1.75 0.38
C LEU A 130 2.14 -2.32 1.25
N ILE A 131 2.09 -3.65 1.41
CA ILE A 131 3.13 -4.43 2.08
C ILE A 131 3.58 -5.52 1.12
N ALA A 132 4.89 -5.72 1.00
CA ALA A 132 5.43 -6.84 0.26
C ALA A 132 5.64 -8.03 1.21
N LEU A 133 4.93 -9.13 0.98
CA LEU A 133 5.00 -10.34 1.77
C LEU A 133 5.38 -11.53 0.89
N SER A 134 6.31 -12.36 1.37
CA SER A 134 6.61 -13.66 0.77
C SER A 134 5.96 -14.76 1.61
N LYS A 135 5.04 -15.51 0.99
CA LYS A 135 4.43 -16.70 1.60
C LYS A 135 5.46 -17.83 1.63
N GLN A 136 5.59 -18.47 2.76
CA GLN A 136 6.50 -19.61 2.98
C GLN A 136 5.76 -20.94 2.81
N ASP A 137 6.50 -22.02 2.61
CA ASP A 137 5.94 -23.38 2.43
C ASP A 137 5.12 -23.85 3.63
N ASP A 138 5.44 -23.37 4.83
CA ASP A 138 4.71 -23.67 6.06
C ASP A 138 3.46 -22.80 6.27
N GLY A 139 3.15 -21.92 5.32
CA GLY A 139 2.01 -21.01 5.35
C GLY A 139 2.25 -19.71 6.13
N THR A 140 3.43 -19.52 6.69
CA THR A 140 3.82 -18.24 7.30
C THR A 140 4.19 -17.20 6.24
N TYR A 141 4.39 -15.96 6.67
CA TYR A 141 4.81 -14.87 5.81
C TYR A 141 6.11 -14.24 6.32
N THR A 142 6.90 -13.73 5.40
CA THR A 142 8.03 -12.86 5.72
C THR A 142 7.83 -11.51 5.04
N ILE A 143 8.13 -10.43 5.76
CA ILE A 143 8.10 -9.08 5.19
C ILE A 143 9.36 -8.90 4.34
N TYR A 144 9.16 -8.50 3.09
CA TYR A 144 10.24 -8.12 2.22
C TYR A 144 10.76 -6.72 2.58
N MET A 145 12.02 -6.65 2.95
CA MET A 145 12.74 -5.40 3.15
C MET A 145 13.99 -5.42 2.27
N PRO A 146 14.20 -4.41 1.40
CA PRO A 146 15.38 -4.36 0.55
C PRO A 146 16.69 -4.53 1.36
N GLY A 147 17.56 -5.39 0.88
CA GLY A 147 18.86 -5.69 1.53
C GLY A 147 18.80 -6.63 2.72
N THR A 148 17.64 -7.18 3.07
CA THR A 148 17.49 -8.13 4.19
C THR A 148 17.31 -9.57 3.75
N GLU A 149 17.14 -9.83 2.45
CA GLU A 149 16.97 -11.16 1.89
C GLU A 149 18.24 -11.99 2.08
N SER A 150 18.07 -13.28 2.32
CA SER A 150 19.20 -14.20 2.43
C SER A 150 19.98 -14.24 1.11
N GLY A 151 21.31 -14.11 1.23
CA GLY A 151 22.21 -14.19 0.09
C GLY A 151 22.31 -12.92 -0.76
N THR A 152 21.70 -11.79 -0.34
CA THR A 152 21.94 -10.51 -0.99
C THR A 152 23.35 -10.02 -0.79
N ASP A 153 23.90 -9.40 -1.83
CA ASP A 153 25.20 -8.76 -1.82
C ASP A 153 25.15 -7.25 -1.51
N TYR A 154 23.94 -6.68 -1.40
CA TYR A 154 23.70 -5.27 -1.11
C TYR A 154 23.07 -5.06 0.28
N ASP A 155 23.11 -3.83 0.77
CA ASP A 155 22.55 -3.43 2.06
C ASP A 155 21.27 -2.59 1.93
N TYR A 156 21.15 -1.83 0.83
CA TYR A 156 19.95 -1.05 0.48
C TYR A 156 20.03 -0.67 -1.00
N TYR A 157 18.94 -0.12 -1.56
CA TYR A 157 18.98 0.47 -2.89
C TYR A 157 18.47 1.92 -2.89
N ILE A 158 18.93 2.71 -3.87
CA ILE A 158 18.43 4.04 -4.19
C ILE A 158 17.57 3.91 -5.44
N SER A 159 16.44 4.60 -5.46
CA SER A 159 15.47 4.63 -6.57
C SER A 159 15.36 6.05 -7.11
N ASP A 160 15.50 6.21 -8.42
CA ASP A 160 15.30 7.49 -9.11
C ASP A 160 13.85 7.66 -9.60
N GLY A 161 13.04 6.58 -9.55
CA GLY A 161 11.65 6.59 -9.98
C GLY A 161 10.68 7.03 -8.89
N VAL A 162 9.40 6.91 -9.20
CA VAL A 162 8.28 7.26 -8.31
C VAL A 162 7.62 6.04 -7.68
N ALA A 163 8.10 4.82 -7.99
CA ALA A 163 7.60 3.59 -7.42
C ALA A 163 7.79 3.56 -5.89
N LYS A 164 6.72 3.20 -5.19
CA LYS A 164 6.71 3.19 -3.73
C LYS A 164 5.77 2.12 -3.17
N THR A 165 6.30 1.25 -2.36
CA THR A 165 5.52 0.29 -1.57
C THR A 165 5.32 0.89 -0.17
N ALA A 166 4.21 1.59 0.03
CA ALA A 166 3.87 2.33 1.26
C ALA A 166 2.40 2.77 1.22
N GLU A 167 2.07 3.84 1.94
CA GLU A 167 0.76 4.49 1.86
C GLU A 167 0.39 4.89 0.43
N MET A 168 -0.91 4.87 0.13
CA MET A 168 -1.47 5.31 -1.14
C MET A 168 -1.05 6.75 -1.44
N THR A 169 -0.72 7.01 -2.70
CA THR A 169 -0.34 8.34 -3.16
C THR A 169 -1.51 9.03 -3.89
N TYR A 170 -2.44 8.24 -4.44
CA TYR A 170 -3.65 8.73 -5.09
C TYR A 170 -4.89 8.21 -4.37
N CYS A 171 -5.87 9.09 -4.18
CA CYS A 171 -7.20 8.76 -3.67
C CYS A 171 -8.27 9.58 -4.41
N SER A 172 -9.40 8.94 -4.76
CA SER A 172 -10.46 9.55 -5.57
C SER A 172 -11.47 10.35 -4.76
N VAL A 173 -11.83 9.88 -3.56
CA VAL A 173 -12.73 10.59 -2.64
C VAL A 173 -11.87 11.43 -1.71
N GLN A 174 -12.21 12.70 -1.60
CA GLN A 174 -11.44 13.67 -0.81
C GLN A 174 -12.39 14.57 -0.04
N ASP A 175 -12.03 14.86 1.20
CA ASP A 175 -12.68 15.84 2.07
C ASP A 175 -11.61 16.79 2.59
N ASP A 176 -11.92 18.08 2.63
CA ASP A 176 -11.02 19.12 3.15
C ASP A 176 -11.03 19.19 4.69
N TYR A 177 -11.66 18.22 5.36
CA TYR A 177 -11.77 18.15 6.83
C TYR A 177 -10.41 18.16 7.53
N SER A 178 -9.41 17.52 6.93
CA SER A 178 -8.05 17.50 7.45
C SER A 178 -7.00 17.73 6.35
N ASN A 179 -5.75 17.88 6.75
CA ASN A 179 -4.64 18.04 5.81
C ASN A 179 -4.41 16.82 4.91
N GLY A 180 -4.95 15.65 5.27
CA GLY A 180 -4.75 14.39 4.56
C GLY A 180 -5.64 14.22 3.33
N LYS A 181 -6.82 14.84 3.29
CA LYS A 181 -7.85 14.72 2.24
C LYS A 181 -8.45 13.32 2.02
N ASN A 182 -7.93 12.29 2.64
CA ASN A 182 -8.39 10.90 2.51
C ASN A 182 -9.48 10.57 3.53
N HIS A 183 -10.51 11.40 3.57
CA HIS A 183 -11.70 11.18 4.42
C HIS A 183 -12.93 10.99 3.54
N ILE A 184 -13.81 10.10 3.98
CA ILE A 184 -15.17 9.96 3.47
C ILE A 184 -16.02 10.98 4.24
N PRO A 185 -16.65 11.98 3.57
CA PRO A 185 -17.32 13.09 4.25
C PRO A 185 -18.43 12.64 5.21
N SER A 186 -19.27 11.73 4.74
CA SER A 186 -20.40 11.19 5.50
C SER A 186 -20.79 9.84 4.92
N LEU A 187 -21.20 8.91 5.79
CA LEU A 187 -21.67 7.58 5.41
C LEU A 187 -22.84 7.18 6.32
N LYS A 188 -24.06 7.22 5.80
CA LYS A 188 -25.28 6.90 6.54
C LYS A 188 -25.38 5.40 6.84
N PRO A 189 -26.22 5.00 7.82
CA PRO A 189 -26.49 3.59 8.07
C PRO A 189 -26.90 2.83 6.81
N GLY A 190 -26.19 1.74 6.53
CA GLY A 190 -26.40 0.91 5.34
C GLY A 190 -25.90 1.51 4.02
N GLU A 191 -25.36 2.72 4.03
CA GLU A 191 -24.80 3.36 2.84
C GLU A 191 -23.42 2.79 2.51
N SER A 192 -23.12 2.72 1.22
CA SER A 192 -21.81 2.33 0.70
C SER A 192 -21.22 3.45 -0.14
N VAL A 193 -19.91 3.60 -0.08
CA VAL A 193 -19.15 4.49 -0.94
C VAL A 193 -18.03 3.71 -1.60
N GLN A 194 -17.80 3.99 -2.88
CA GLN A 194 -16.69 3.43 -3.63
C GLN A 194 -15.57 4.46 -3.75
N VAL A 195 -14.36 4.07 -3.38
CA VAL A 195 -13.15 4.89 -3.52
C VAL A 195 -12.17 4.20 -4.43
N ASN A 196 -11.35 4.98 -5.13
CA ASN A 196 -10.23 4.45 -5.87
C ASN A 196 -8.94 4.89 -5.21
N MET A 197 -8.02 3.96 -5.09
CA MET A 197 -6.68 4.14 -4.55
C MET A 197 -5.67 3.73 -5.61
N ALA A 198 -4.50 4.38 -5.64
CA ALA A 198 -3.47 3.93 -6.57
C ALA A 198 -2.05 4.17 -6.04
N TRP A 199 -1.15 3.35 -6.55
CA TRP A 199 0.29 3.38 -6.37
C TRP A 199 0.99 3.24 -7.71
N ILE A 200 2.20 3.76 -7.80
CA ILE A 200 3.15 3.29 -8.80
C ILE A 200 4.12 2.35 -8.08
N VAL A 201 4.30 1.17 -8.64
CA VAL A 201 5.16 0.11 -8.08
C VAL A 201 6.14 -0.37 -9.14
N ASN A 202 7.22 -1.01 -8.73
CA ASN A 202 8.08 -1.73 -9.68
C ASN A 202 7.37 -3.03 -10.11
N GLU A 203 7.38 -3.33 -11.39
CA GLU A 203 6.73 -4.54 -11.93
C GLU A 203 7.19 -5.82 -11.23
N LYS A 204 8.48 -5.92 -10.92
CA LYS A 204 9.06 -7.08 -10.23
C LYS A 204 8.54 -7.34 -8.82
N ASP A 205 7.88 -6.35 -8.21
CA ASP A 205 7.37 -6.46 -6.83
C ASP A 205 5.88 -6.86 -6.81
N LEU A 206 5.18 -6.83 -7.97
CA LEU A 206 3.72 -7.03 -8.06
C LEU A 206 3.25 -8.34 -7.43
N GLU A 207 3.92 -9.47 -7.70
CA GLU A 207 3.49 -10.79 -7.23
C GLU A 207 3.43 -10.93 -5.70
N ASN A 208 4.12 -10.05 -4.97
CA ASN A 208 4.25 -10.11 -3.52
C ASN A 208 3.48 -9.02 -2.78
N LEU A 209 2.57 -8.29 -3.46
CA LEU A 209 1.88 -7.16 -2.86
C LEU A 209 0.60 -7.56 -2.14
N TYR A 210 0.46 -7.02 -0.94
CA TYR A 210 -0.72 -7.12 -0.08
C TYR A 210 -1.15 -5.72 0.35
N LEU A 211 -2.44 -5.49 0.43
CA LEU A 211 -3.05 -4.24 0.83
C LEU A 211 -3.53 -4.31 2.28
N ASN A 212 -3.01 -3.44 3.12
CA ASN A 212 -3.55 -3.14 4.42
C ASN A 212 -4.50 -1.94 4.30
N LEU A 213 -5.75 -2.11 4.72
CA LEU A 213 -6.78 -1.05 4.74
C LEU A 213 -7.03 -0.50 6.16
N ASN A 214 -6.36 -1.05 7.18
CA ASN A 214 -6.42 -0.51 8.53
C ASN A 214 -5.59 0.78 8.61
N ASP A 215 -5.90 1.62 9.57
CA ASP A 215 -5.19 2.88 9.85
C ASP A 215 -3.92 2.68 10.67
N THR A 216 -3.64 1.45 11.11
CA THR A 216 -2.42 1.05 11.81
C THR A 216 -1.58 0.09 10.96
N GLY A 217 -0.29 0.02 11.28
CA GLY A 217 0.68 -0.75 10.54
C GLY A 217 1.34 0.06 9.42
N GLY A 218 2.36 -0.50 8.81
CA GLY A 218 3.15 0.15 7.78
C GLY A 218 3.70 -0.85 6.78
N PRO A 219 4.51 -0.39 5.80
CA PRO A 219 5.06 -1.28 4.77
C PRO A 219 6.00 -2.35 5.32
N TYR A 220 6.47 -2.18 6.55
CA TYR A 220 7.40 -3.10 7.23
C TYR A 220 6.92 -3.52 8.62
N GLU A 221 5.64 -3.32 8.91
CA GLU A 221 5.06 -3.61 10.23
C GLU A 221 3.68 -4.23 10.09
N ILE A 222 3.48 -5.36 10.78
CA ILE A 222 2.17 -6.00 10.92
C ILE A 222 1.59 -5.60 12.27
N SER A 223 0.55 -4.78 12.25
CA SER A 223 -0.17 -4.33 13.45
C SER A 223 -1.08 -5.42 14.01
N GLU A 224 -1.58 -5.20 15.23
CA GLU A 224 -2.61 -6.07 15.82
C GLU A 224 -3.93 -6.00 15.04
N ASP A 225 -4.31 -4.83 14.51
CA ASP A 225 -5.51 -4.68 13.69
C ASP A 225 -5.41 -5.51 12.40
N MET A 226 -4.24 -5.52 11.75
CA MET A 226 -3.99 -6.38 10.59
C MET A 226 -4.08 -7.88 10.94
N ARG A 227 -3.66 -8.27 12.15
CA ARG A 227 -3.79 -9.67 12.62
C ARG A 227 -5.23 -10.05 12.88
N HIS A 228 -6.05 -9.09 13.26
CA HIS A 228 -7.47 -9.28 13.55
C HIS A 228 -8.32 -9.23 12.28
N THR A 229 -8.17 -8.20 11.47
CA THR A 229 -9.00 -7.96 10.29
C THR A 229 -8.42 -8.52 9.00
N GLY A 230 -7.10 -8.64 8.89
CA GLY A 230 -6.41 -9.18 7.72
C GLY A 230 -5.90 -8.12 6.76
N VAL A 231 -5.36 -8.63 5.65
CA VAL A 231 -4.89 -7.89 4.48
C VAL A 231 -5.47 -8.51 3.21
N VAL A 232 -5.48 -7.77 2.11
CA VAL A 232 -5.98 -8.27 0.82
C VAL A 232 -4.80 -8.57 -0.09
N TYR A 233 -4.77 -9.76 -0.71
CA TYR A 233 -3.80 -10.05 -1.75
C TYR A 233 -4.14 -9.25 -3.01
N VAL A 234 -3.20 -8.42 -3.47
CA VAL A 234 -3.34 -7.55 -4.64
C VAL A 234 -2.19 -7.76 -5.63
N GLY A 235 -1.53 -8.91 -5.57
CA GLY A 235 -0.51 -9.30 -6.53
C GLY A 235 -1.10 -9.86 -7.82
N GLU A 236 -0.32 -9.82 -8.90
CA GLU A 236 -0.60 -10.59 -10.13
C GLU A 236 0.07 -11.96 -10.03
N GLU A 237 -0.66 -13.04 -10.41
CA GLU A 237 -0.13 -14.40 -10.59
C GLU A 237 0.56 -14.53 -11.96
#